data_84222cfbd57ca9399394f837631cd7d2
#
_entry.id   84222cfbd57ca9399394f837631cd7d2
#
_cell.length_a   1.000
_cell.length_b   1.000
_cell.length_c   1.000
_cell.angle_alpha   90.00
_cell.angle_beta   90.00
_cell.angle_gamma   90.00
#
_symmetry.space_group_name_H-M   'P 1'
#
loop_
_entity.id
_entity.type
_entity.pdbx_description
1 polymer ?
#
loop_
_entity_poly.entity_id
_entity_poly.type
_entity_poly.pdbx_seq_one_letter_code
_entity_poly.pdbx_strand_id
1 'polypeptide(L)'
;MEWITNGLSPLYTLGVNIWNLILSFCLGKGLSTPESFSPSAWAYVNNFLYPFFQAIAATMLNLFFYIGICRQVGNLRESMTLETGVNILIKVILGNLGINSVMLFSKWVFEITGTTGSVMLSTGEFKGIEQGVLDSVQAMVHMIVGIIFLVVAIVCSATVFITIFSRSVQLYMLAAVGPLAISCIPGGPGIQNAAGAWIKTLLTKSLSIVIIAIFIILVSKFDLTDFFAENLLTDIVLPTRCIQNMFIMMLTAAGVKGADLFMKQTFGI
;
A
#
# COMPACT_ATOMS: atom_id res chain seq x y z
N MET A 1 27.77 10.04 -37.88
CA MET A 1 26.38 10.26 -37.42
C MET A 1 25.71 8.97 -36.90
N GLU A 2 26.11 7.78 -37.30
CA GLU A 2 25.57 6.50 -36.84
C GLU A 2 25.66 6.26 -35.32
N TRP A 3 26.71 6.77 -34.66
CA TRP A 3 26.86 6.65 -33.21
C TRP A 3 25.87 7.48 -32.41
N ILE A 4 25.29 8.55 -32.98
CA ILE A 4 24.23 9.35 -32.34
C ILE A 4 22.90 8.64 -32.48
N THR A 5 22.58 8.08 -33.63
CA THR A 5 21.34 7.32 -33.85
C THR A 5 21.31 6.02 -33.06
N ASN A 6 22.46 5.33 -32.93
CA ASN A 6 22.61 4.13 -32.11
C ASN A 6 22.66 4.43 -30.59
N GLY A 7 23.00 5.67 -30.17
CA GLY A 7 23.10 6.06 -28.78
C GLY A 7 21.75 6.39 -28.13
N LEU A 8 20.71 6.61 -28.90
CA LEU A 8 19.39 7.08 -28.42
C LEU A 8 18.35 5.99 -28.21
N SER A 9 18.39 4.97 -29.06
CA SER A 9 17.67 3.73 -28.82
C SER A 9 18.02 3.13 -27.43
N PRO A 10 19.28 3.12 -26.95
CA PRO A 10 19.61 2.59 -25.63
C PRO A 10 19.06 3.40 -24.46
N LEU A 11 18.95 4.73 -24.52
CA LEU A 11 18.41 5.53 -23.39
C LEU A 11 16.90 5.29 -23.21
N TYR A 12 16.14 5.26 -24.28
CA TYR A 12 14.72 4.93 -24.24
C TYR A 12 14.52 3.49 -23.75
N THR A 13 15.24 2.53 -24.35
CA THR A 13 15.18 1.12 -23.96
C THR A 13 15.57 0.92 -22.49
N LEU A 14 16.57 1.66 -22.00
CA LEU A 14 16.99 1.63 -20.60
C LEU A 14 15.89 2.16 -19.68
N GLY A 15 15.21 3.25 -20.05
CA GLY A 15 14.08 3.78 -19.29
C GLY A 15 12.91 2.80 -19.23
N VAL A 16 12.54 2.18 -20.36
CA VAL A 16 11.49 1.15 -20.42
C VAL A 16 11.88 -0.07 -19.58
N ASN A 17 13.13 -0.51 -19.65
CA ASN A 17 13.61 -1.65 -18.87
C ASN A 17 13.59 -1.38 -17.37
N ILE A 18 14.02 -0.19 -16.92
CA ILE A 18 13.94 0.22 -15.51
C ILE A 18 12.50 0.21 -15.05
N TRP A 19 11.59 0.82 -15.82
CA TRP A 19 10.17 0.85 -15.49
C TRP A 19 9.57 -0.55 -15.37
N ASN A 20 9.74 -1.37 -16.40
CA ASN A 20 9.20 -2.73 -16.42
C ASN A 20 9.78 -3.61 -15.32
N LEU A 21 11.07 -3.48 -15.01
CA LEU A 21 11.72 -4.22 -13.93
C LEU A 21 11.14 -3.83 -12.57
N ILE A 22 11.01 -2.54 -12.30
CA ILE A 22 10.45 -2.07 -11.03
C ILE A 22 8.99 -2.43 -10.91
N LEU A 23 8.23 -2.27 -11.98
CA LEU A 23 6.81 -2.61 -11.97
C LEU A 23 6.58 -4.11 -11.79
N SER A 24 7.36 -4.97 -12.47
CA SER A 24 7.30 -6.43 -12.27
C SER A 24 7.68 -6.84 -10.85
N PHE A 25 8.70 -6.20 -10.26
CA PHE A 25 9.05 -6.40 -8.85
C PHE A 25 7.93 -5.97 -7.91
N CYS A 26 7.36 -4.80 -8.15
CA CYS A 26 6.25 -4.25 -7.35
C CYS A 26 5.00 -5.12 -7.43
N LEU A 27 4.65 -5.60 -8.61
CA LEU A 27 3.52 -6.49 -8.81
C LEU A 27 3.79 -7.89 -8.25
N GLY A 28 4.97 -8.44 -8.47
CA GLY A 28 5.31 -9.78 -8.01
C GLY A 28 5.48 -9.88 -6.48
N LYS A 29 6.30 -9.02 -5.91
CA LYS A 29 6.57 -9.01 -4.46
C LYS A 29 5.72 -8.02 -3.67
N GLY A 30 5.40 -6.86 -4.23
CA GLY A 30 4.64 -5.82 -3.53
C GLY A 30 3.20 -6.19 -3.21
N LEU A 31 2.59 -7.10 -3.99
CA LEU A 31 1.25 -7.64 -3.77
C LEU A 31 1.27 -8.93 -2.93
N SER A 32 2.44 -9.45 -2.63
CA SER A 32 2.57 -10.62 -1.77
C SER A 32 2.31 -10.25 -0.30
N THR A 33 2.08 -11.27 0.52
CA THR A 33 1.91 -11.07 1.97
C THR A 33 3.16 -10.44 2.58
N PRO A 34 3.05 -9.66 3.66
CA PRO A 34 4.22 -9.09 4.36
C PRO A 34 5.27 -10.15 4.73
N GLU A 35 4.85 -11.37 5.05
CA GLU A 35 5.72 -12.50 5.36
C GLU A 35 6.59 -12.92 4.15
N SER A 36 6.03 -12.95 2.95
CA SER A 36 6.75 -13.29 1.72
C SER A 36 7.48 -12.10 1.09
N PHE A 37 7.07 -10.86 1.38
CA PHE A 37 7.77 -9.66 0.93
C PHE A 37 9.18 -9.56 1.52
N SER A 38 9.32 -9.69 2.84
CA SER A 38 10.61 -9.72 3.54
C SER A 38 10.54 -10.65 4.74
N PRO A 39 10.92 -11.94 4.58
CA PRO A 39 10.87 -12.91 5.67
C PRO A 39 11.71 -12.52 6.89
N SER A 40 12.87 -11.87 6.67
CA SER A 40 13.74 -11.41 7.77
C SER A 40 13.10 -10.28 8.59
N ALA A 41 12.51 -9.29 7.93
CA ALA A 41 11.80 -8.21 8.61
C ALA A 41 10.56 -8.74 9.34
N TRP A 42 9.82 -9.65 8.72
CA TRP A 42 8.67 -10.30 9.36
C TRP A 42 9.07 -11.13 10.59
N ALA A 43 10.15 -11.90 10.51
CA ALA A 43 10.68 -12.64 11.65
C ALA A 43 11.06 -11.71 12.81
N TYR A 44 11.66 -10.54 12.53
CA TYR A 44 11.97 -9.54 13.54
C TYR A 44 10.69 -8.97 14.19
N VAL A 45 9.67 -8.67 13.39
CA VAL A 45 8.37 -8.21 13.90
C VAL A 45 7.72 -9.27 14.79
N ASN A 46 7.67 -10.51 14.33
CA ASN A 46 6.98 -11.59 15.04
C ASN A 46 7.70 -12.04 16.31
N ASN A 47 9.03 -12.08 16.31
CA ASN A 47 9.81 -12.66 17.40
C ASN A 47 10.31 -11.61 18.41
N PHE A 48 10.39 -10.34 18.04
CA PHE A 48 10.89 -9.29 18.89
C PHE A 48 9.89 -8.17 19.14
N LEU A 49 9.40 -7.51 18.09
CA LEU A 49 8.53 -6.33 18.26
C LEU A 49 7.16 -6.69 18.83
N TYR A 50 6.53 -7.73 18.32
CA TYR A 50 5.21 -8.14 18.78
C TYR A 50 5.21 -8.57 20.25
N PRO A 51 6.09 -9.47 20.74
CA PRO A 51 6.17 -9.82 22.16
C PRO A 51 6.48 -8.63 23.06
N PHE A 52 7.32 -7.69 22.61
CA PHE A 52 7.61 -6.46 23.33
C PHE A 52 6.35 -5.60 23.54
N PHE A 53 5.61 -5.33 22.46
CA PHE A 53 4.37 -4.58 22.56
C PHE A 53 3.25 -5.36 23.26
N GLN A 54 3.24 -6.68 23.17
CA GLN A 54 2.31 -7.54 23.89
C GLN A 54 2.50 -7.44 25.40
N ALA A 55 3.75 -7.43 25.89
CA ALA A 55 4.05 -7.26 27.30
C ALA A 55 3.58 -5.89 27.83
N ILE A 56 3.81 -4.81 27.07
CA ILE A 56 3.31 -3.48 27.40
C ILE A 56 1.76 -3.46 27.37
N ALA A 57 1.16 -4.06 26.38
CA ALA A 57 -0.31 -4.12 26.23
C ALA A 57 -0.99 -4.83 27.40
N ALA A 58 -0.37 -5.89 27.94
CA ALA A 58 -0.88 -6.60 29.10
C ALA A 58 -0.90 -5.69 30.37
N THR A 59 0.12 -4.87 30.57
CA THR A 59 0.14 -3.90 31.67
C THR A 59 -0.87 -2.76 31.45
N MET A 60 -0.98 -2.26 30.20
CA MET A 60 -1.96 -1.23 29.85
C MET A 60 -3.40 -1.73 29.98
N LEU A 61 -3.67 -3.00 29.68
CA LEU A 61 -4.98 -3.60 29.84
C LEU A 61 -5.46 -3.48 31.30
N ASN A 62 -4.58 -3.79 32.25
CA ASN A 62 -4.87 -3.63 33.68
C ASN A 62 -5.15 -2.18 34.05
N LEU A 63 -4.33 -1.25 33.55
CA LEU A 63 -4.53 0.20 33.78
C LEU A 63 -5.89 0.66 33.23
N PHE A 64 -6.22 0.30 31.99
CA PHE A 64 -7.50 0.68 31.39
C PHE A 64 -8.70 -0.01 32.05
N PHE A 65 -8.51 -1.20 32.61
CA PHE A 65 -9.53 -1.82 33.46
C PHE A 65 -9.83 -0.98 34.70
N TYR A 66 -8.82 -0.50 35.43
CA TYR A 66 -9.04 0.40 36.57
C TYR A 66 -9.70 1.71 36.15
N ILE A 67 -9.27 2.31 35.03
CA ILE A 67 -9.91 3.52 34.50
C ILE A 67 -11.36 3.26 34.13
N GLY A 68 -11.67 2.13 33.53
CA GLY A 68 -13.02 1.73 33.18
C GLY A 68 -13.92 1.60 34.41
N ILE A 69 -13.43 0.97 35.48
CA ILE A 69 -14.15 0.88 36.77
C ILE A 69 -14.37 2.29 37.37
N CYS A 70 -13.29 3.10 37.49
CA CYS A 70 -13.39 4.44 38.06
C CYS A 70 -14.41 5.32 37.34
N ARG A 71 -14.47 5.24 36.02
CA ARG A 71 -15.44 5.98 35.22
C ARG A 71 -16.87 5.53 35.45
N GLN A 72 -17.10 4.24 35.63
CA GLN A 72 -18.45 3.71 35.91
C GLN A 72 -18.90 4.02 37.33
N VAL A 73 -17.99 3.92 38.31
CA VAL A 73 -18.26 4.29 39.71
C VAL A 73 -18.48 5.81 39.88
N GLY A 74 -17.75 6.61 39.08
CA GLY A 74 -17.88 8.08 39.09
C GLY A 74 -19.22 8.61 38.56
N ASN A 75 -19.93 7.84 37.73
CA ASN A 75 -21.28 8.13 37.31
C ASN A 75 -22.32 7.72 38.37
N LEU A 76 -22.14 8.18 39.57
CA LEU A 76 -22.78 7.82 40.84
C LEU A 76 -24.35 7.95 40.93
N ARG A 77 -25.05 7.94 39.83
CA ARG A 77 -26.55 7.88 39.84
C ARG A 77 -27.10 6.48 39.56
N GLU A 78 -26.29 5.54 39.09
CA GLU A 78 -26.74 4.16 38.92
C GLU A 78 -25.94 3.27 39.89
N SER A 79 -26.66 2.63 40.80
CA SER A 79 -26.13 1.59 41.66
C SER A 79 -25.35 0.57 40.80
N MET A 80 -24.12 0.23 41.20
CA MET A 80 -23.29 -0.77 40.53
C MET A 80 -24.09 -2.09 40.50
N THR A 81 -24.79 -2.34 39.41
CA THR A 81 -25.51 -3.60 39.23
C THR A 81 -24.49 -4.70 38.95
N LEU A 82 -24.82 -5.91 39.38
CA LEU A 82 -23.98 -7.09 39.10
C LEU A 82 -23.73 -7.27 37.61
N GLU A 83 -24.69 -6.91 36.78
CA GLU A 83 -24.64 -6.90 35.32
C GLU A 83 -23.52 -5.98 34.79
N THR A 84 -23.38 -4.79 35.37
CA THR A 84 -22.30 -3.84 34.98
C THR A 84 -20.93 -4.37 35.33
N GLY A 85 -20.78 -5.00 36.49
CA GLY A 85 -19.49 -5.64 36.89
C GLY A 85 -19.13 -6.79 35.97
N VAL A 86 -20.06 -7.65 35.62
CA VAL A 86 -19.85 -8.75 34.66
C VAL A 86 -19.48 -8.25 33.28
N ASN A 87 -20.11 -7.17 32.81
CA ASN A 87 -19.79 -6.60 31.49
C ASN A 87 -18.36 -6.06 31.41
N ILE A 88 -17.84 -5.45 32.48
CA ILE A 88 -16.44 -5.01 32.53
C ILE A 88 -15.50 -6.23 32.49
N LEU A 89 -15.81 -7.25 33.25
CA LEU A 89 -14.99 -8.46 33.33
C LEU A 89 -14.93 -9.16 31.96
N ILE A 90 -16.06 -9.24 31.25
CA ILE A 90 -16.12 -9.74 29.87
C ILE A 90 -15.21 -8.93 28.95
N LYS A 91 -15.21 -7.61 29.05
CA LYS A 91 -14.33 -6.75 28.24
C LYS A 91 -12.84 -6.99 28.51
N VAL A 92 -12.45 -7.27 29.72
CA VAL A 92 -11.06 -7.61 30.07
C VAL A 92 -10.66 -8.96 29.50
N ILE A 93 -11.53 -9.97 29.61
CA ILE A 93 -11.31 -11.29 29.02
C ILE A 93 -11.15 -11.17 27.50
N LEU A 94 -12.07 -10.44 26.84
CA LEU A 94 -11.99 -10.19 25.39
C LEU A 94 -10.74 -9.40 25.02
N GLY A 95 -10.34 -8.42 25.83
CA GLY A 95 -9.12 -7.65 25.64
C GLY A 95 -7.87 -8.55 25.71
N ASN A 96 -7.80 -9.44 26.68
CA ASN A 96 -6.68 -10.37 26.84
C ASN A 96 -6.63 -11.39 25.69
N LEU A 97 -7.75 -12.00 25.33
CA LEU A 97 -7.86 -12.87 24.16
C LEU A 97 -7.46 -12.13 22.89
N GLY A 98 -7.93 -10.90 22.73
CA GLY A 98 -7.62 -10.05 21.59
C GLY A 98 -6.12 -9.76 21.50
N ILE A 99 -5.45 -9.36 22.58
CA ILE A 99 -3.99 -9.11 22.62
C ILE A 99 -3.21 -10.33 22.12
N ASN A 100 -3.59 -11.54 22.52
CA ASN A 100 -2.93 -12.77 22.10
C ASN A 100 -3.26 -13.16 20.65
N SER A 101 -4.38 -12.72 20.11
CA SER A 101 -4.87 -13.11 18.77
C SER A 101 -4.56 -12.08 17.68
N VAL A 102 -4.05 -10.90 18.01
CA VAL A 102 -3.76 -9.81 17.05
C VAL A 102 -2.89 -10.27 15.89
N MET A 103 -1.83 -11.00 16.17
CA MET A 103 -0.90 -11.47 15.15
C MET A 103 -1.57 -12.44 14.19
N LEU A 104 -2.38 -13.35 14.72
CA LEU A 104 -3.15 -14.31 13.91
C LEU A 104 -4.17 -13.58 13.02
N PHE A 105 -4.90 -12.63 13.60
CA PHE A 105 -5.84 -11.79 12.86
C PHE A 105 -5.17 -10.99 11.75
N SER A 106 -4.02 -10.37 12.05
CA SER A 106 -3.24 -9.62 11.05
C SER A 106 -2.77 -10.52 9.91
N LYS A 107 -2.29 -11.73 10.21
CA LYS A 107 -1.90 -12.72 9.20
C LYS A 107 -3.07 -13.08 8.28
N TRP A 108 -4.24 -13.37 8.81
CA TRP A 108 -5.43 -13.66 8.01
C TRP A 108 -5.81 -12.51 7.07
N VAL A 109 -5.79 -11.27 7.58
CA VAL A 109 -6.07 -10.09 6.74
C VAL A 109 -5.04 -9.96 5.62
N PHE A 110 -3.76 -10.18 5.91
CA PHE A 110 -2.69 -10.11 4.91
C PHE A 110 -2.77 -11.23 3.87
N GLU A 111 -3.15 -12.44 4.30
CA GLU A 111 -3.33 -13.59 3.41
C GLU A 111 -4.50 -13.37 2.45
N ILE A 112 -5.64 -12.91 2.95
CA ILE A 112 -6.81 -12.60 2.12
C ILE A 112 -6.46 -11.51 1.09
N THR A 113 -5.80 -10.43 1.50
CA THR A 113 -5.46 -9.33 0.60
C THR A 113 -4.36 -9.71 -0.40
N GLY A 114 -3.36 -10.49 0.02
CA GLY A 114 -2.31 -11.01 -0.85
C GLY A 114 -2.85 -11.99 -1.90
N THR A 115 -3.74 -12.90 -1.50
CA THR A 115 -4.40 -13.84 -2.41
C THR A 115 -5.27 -13.10 -3.42
N THR A 116 -6.06 -12.12 -2.96
CA THR A 116 -6.90 -11.30 -3.84
C THR A 116 -6.04 -10.52 -4.84
N GLY A 117 -4.93 -9.93 -4.40
CA GLY A 117 -3.99 -9.21 -5.27
C GLY A 117 -3.36 -10.12 -6.33
N SER A 118 -2.94 -11.33 -5.96
CA SER A 118 -2.34 -12.28 -6.90
C SER A 118 -3.35 -12.82 -7.93
N VAL A 119 -4.59 -13.08 -7.52
CA VAL A 119 -5.68 -13.48 -8.44
C VAL A 119 -5.98 -12.37 -9.44
N MET A 120 -6.06 -11.12 -8.98
CA MET A 120 -6.28 -9.96 -9.87
C MET A 120 -5.18 -9.85 -10.93
N LEU A 121 -3.91 -10.07 -10.55
CA LEU A 121 -2.79 -10.03 -11.50
C LEU A 121 -2.83 -11.17 -12.51
N SER A 122 -3.14 -12.39 -12.08
CA SER A 122 -3.21 -13.54 -12.98
C SER A 122 -4.35 -13.41 -14.01
N THR A 123 -5.45 -12.76 -13.62
CA THR A 123 -6.62 -12.54 -14.50
C THR A 123 -6.46 -11.30 -15.37
N GLY A 124 -5.69 -10.31 -14.92
CA GLY A 124 -5.63 -8.97 -15.54
C GLY A 124 -4.72 -8.85 -16.77
N GLU A 125 -3.91 -9.87 -17.13
CA GLU A 125 -2.93 -9.81 -18.22
C GLU A 125 -2.18 -8.47 -18.26
N PHE A 126 -1.30 -8.24 -17.28
CA PHE A 126 -0.48 -7.03 -17.29
C PHE A 126 0.49 -7.05 -18.48
N LYS A 127 0.34 -6.12 -19.39
CA LYS A 127 1.32 -5.85 -20.45
C LYS A 127 2.24 -4.71 -19.97
N GLY A 128 3.53 -4.99 -19.86
CA GLY A 128 4.54 -3.95 -19.70
C GLY A 128 4.54 -2.98 -20.88
N ILE A 129 5.26 -1.88 -20.77
CA ILE A 129 5.46 -0.95 -21.88
C ILE A 129 6.30 -1.67 -22.94
N GLU A 130 5.76 -1.74 -24.16
CA GLU A 130 6.45 -2.36 -25.29
C GLU A 130 7.64 -1.49 -25.74
N GLN A 131 8.76 -2.15 -26.02
CA GLN A 131 9.91 -1.52 -26.64
C GLN A 131 9.59 -1.26 -28.13
N GLY A 132 8.99 -0.11 -28.44
CA GLY A 132 8.79 0.29 -29.83
C GLY A 132 10.10 0.77 -30.45
N VAL A 133 10.32 0.44 -31.73
CA VAL A 133 11.39 1.02 -32.52
C VAL A 133 11.04 2.48 -32.79
N LEU A 134 11.92 3.41 -32.38
CA LEU A 134 11.77 4.82 -32.69
C LEU A 134 12.13 5.03 -34.17
N ASP A 135 11.17 5.46 -34.98
CA ASP A 135 11.41 5.82 -36.37
C ASP A 135 12.41 6.97 -36.48
N SER A 136 13.24 6.92 -37.51
CA SER A 136 14.49 7.69 -37.70
C SER A 136 14.28 9.17 -38.09
N VAL A 137 13.42 9.90 -37.41
CA VAL A 137 13.22 11.34 -37.70
C VAL A 137 14.00 12.20 -36.72
N GLN A 138 15.00 12.92 -37.24
CA GLN A 138 15.81 13.98 -36.63
C GLN A 138 16.52 13.64 -35.28
N ALA A 139 17.74 13.13 -35.37
CA ALA A 139 18.61 12.66 -34.28
C ALA A 139 18.72 13.59 -33.05
N MET A 140 18.69 14.91 -33.21
CA MET A 140 18.85 15.86 -32.09
C MET A 140 17.59 15.98 -31.21
N VAL A 141 16.41 15.98 -31.82
CA VAL A 141 15.13 16.02 -31.08
C VAL A 141 14.93 14.71 -30.29
N HIS A 142 15.33 13.58 -30.88
CA HIS A 142 15.30 12.29 -30.21
C HIS A 142 16.22 12.24 -28.97
N MET A 143 17.36 12.93 -28.99
CA MET A 143 18.28 12.96 -27.86
C MET A 143 17.66 13.66 -26.65
N ILE A 144 17.11 14.82 -26.82
CA ILE A 144 16.48 15.59 -25.73
C ILE A 144 15.28 14.82 -25.18
N VAL A 145 14.42 14.31 -26.05
CA VAL A 145 13.23 13.52 -25.65
C VAL A 145 13.63 12.23 -24.94
N GLY A 146 14.66 11.53 -25.41
CA GLY A 146 15.18 10.30 -24.75
C GLY A 146 15.72 10.55 -23.35
N ILE A 147 16.42 11.67 -23.13
CA ILE A 147 16.91 12.08 -21.79
C ILE A 147 15.72 12.41 -20.88
N ILE A 148 14.75 13.20 -21.36
CA ILE A 148 13.55 13.54 -20.60
C ILE A 148 12.77 12.27 -20.23
N PHE A 149 12.60 11.36 -21.20
CA PHE A 149 11.93 10.07 -20.97
C PHE A 149 12.62 9.26 -19.86
N LEU A 150 13.95 9.16 -19.92
CA LEU A 150 14.73 8.43 -18.90
C LEU A 150 14.57 9.03 -17.52
N VAL A 151 14.62 10.36 -17.40
CA VAL A 151 14.41 11.06 -16.13
C VAL A 151 12.99 10.78 -15.58
N VAL A 152 11.97 10.91 -16.43
CA VAL A 152 10.58 10.61 -16.05
C VAL A 152 10.45 9.14 -15.63
N ALA A 153 11.02 8.19 -16.38
CA ALA A 153 10.98 6.78 -16.06
C ALA A 153 11.61 6.49 -14.69
N ILE A 154 12.79 7.07 -14.38
CA ILE A 154 13.46 6.89 -13.09
C ILE A 154 12.60 7.48 -11.95
N VAL A 155 12.10 8.72 -12.09
CA VAL A 155 11.31 9.38 -11.04
C VAL A 155 10.00 8.64 -10.78
N CYS A 156 9.28 8.25 -11.82
CA CYS A 156 8.04 7.49 -11.69
C CYS A 156 8.27 6.11 -11.07
N SER A 157 9.29 5.39 -11.54
CA SER A 157 9.68 4.08 -11.00
C SER A 157 10.05 4.17 -9.52
N ALA A 158 10.89 5.14 -9.15
CA ALA A 158 11.27 5.37 -7.75
C ALA A 158 10.04 5.71 -6.89
N THR A 159 9.12 6.52 -7.40
CA THR A 159 7.89 6.89 -6.69
C THR A 159 7.03 5.66 -6.40
N VAL A 160 6.81 4.80 -7.39
CA VAL A 160 6.04 3.56 -7.24
C VAL A 160 6.73 2.63 -6.24
N PHE A 161 8.03 2.42 -6.41
CA PHE A 161 8.83 1.55 -5.53
C PHE A 161 8.76 2.00 -4.06
N ILE A 162 9.05 3.29 -3.79
CA ILE A 162 9.04 3.85 -2.43
C ILE A 162 7.64 3.76 -1.83
N THR A 163 6.59 4.01 -2.59
CA THR A 163 5.21 3.95 -2.10
C THR A 163 4.84 2.54 -1.66
N ILE A 164 5.16 1.52 -2.46
CA ILE A 164 4.86 0.12 -2.13
C ILE A 164 5.72 -0.37 -0.97
N PHE A 165 7.02 -0.02 -0.96
CA PHE A 165 7.91 -0.39 0.14
C PHE A 165 7.50 0.24 1.47
N SER A 166 7.22 1.55 1.48
CA SER A 166 6.73 2.28 2.66
C SER A 166 5.46 1.66 3.23
N ARG A 167 4.57 1.19 2.36
CA ARG A 167 3.35 0.51 2.76
C ARG A 167 3.61 -0.83 3.45
N SER A 168 4.52 -1.65 2.93
CA SER A 168 4.90 -2.91 3.57
C SER A 168 5.44 -2.67 4.98
N VAL A 169 6.27 -1.63 5.16
CA VAL A 169 6.75 -1.22 6.49
C VAL A 169 5.60 -0.78 7.39
N GLN A 170 4.62 -0.03 6.87
CA GLN A 170 3.44 0.36 7.67
C GLN A 170 2.62 -0.84 8.13
N LEU A 171 2.46 -1.88 7.31
CA LEU A 171 1.77 -3.12 7.71
C LEU A 171 2.52 -3.86 8.82
N TYR A 172 3.86 -3.92 8.76
CA TYR A 172 4.67 -4.48 9.85
C TYR A 172 4.46 -3.72 11.16
N MET A 173 4.49 -2.39 11.10
CA MET A 173 4.26 -1.55 12.27
C MET A 173 2.84 -1.73 12.84
N LEU A 174 1.82 -1.79 11.99
CA LEU A 174 0.45 -2.02 12.42
C LEU A 174 0.26 -3.38 13.09
N ALA A 175 0.88 -4.43 12.55
CA ALA A 175 0.84 -5.75 13.18
C ALA A 175 1.54 -5.77 14.55
N ALA A 176 2.69 -5.09 14.67
CA ALA A 176 3.44 -5.01 15.92
C ALA A 176 2.69 -4.23 17.02
N VAL A 177 2.09 -3.09 16.67
CA VAL A 177 1.43 -2.15 17.62
C VAL A 177 0.00 -2.57 17.95
N GLY A 178 -0.57 -3.52 17.21
CA GLY A 178 -1.94 -3.99 17.41
C GLY A 178 -2.32 -4.36 18.86
N PRO A 179 -1.49 -5.08 19.62
CA PRO A 179 -1.77 -5.38 21.03
C PRO A 179 -2.07 -4.15 21.88
N LEU A 180 -1.36 -3.02 21.65
CA LEU A 180 -1.61 -1.77 22.39
C LEU A 180 -2.99 -1.18 22.09
N ALA A 181 -3.43 -1.23 20.83
CA ALA A 181 -4.74 -0.74 20.46
C ALA A 181 -5.86 -1.60 21.08
N ILE A 182 -5.69 -2.91 21.09
CA ILE A 182 -6.66 -3.86 21.68
C ILE A 182 -6.72 -3.74 23.21
N SER A 183 -5.62 -3.41 23.89
CA SER A 183 -5.60 -3.21 25.33
C SER A 183 -6.51 -2.07 25.79
N CYS A 184 -6.90 -1.17 24.89
CA CYS A 184 -7.79 -0.04 25.19
C CYS A 184 -9.28 -0.43 25.34
N ILE A 185 -9.68 -1.66 24.99
CA ILE A 185 -11.08 -2.11 24.99
C ILE A 185 -11.79 -1.89 26.34
N PRO A 186 -11.22 -2.25 27.51
CA PRO A 186 -11.87 -2.06 28.79
C PRO A 186 -11.91 -0.62 29.28
N GLY A 187 -11.19 0.33 28.65
CA GLY A 187 -11.04 1.72 29.09
C GLY A 187 -12.32 2.58 29.02
N GLY A 188 -13.41 2.04 28.47
CA GLY A 188 -14.70 2.74 28.39
C GLY A 188 -14.82 3.69 27.19
N PRO A 189 -15.93 4.47 27.11
CA PRO A 189 -16.20 5.35 25.97
C PRO A 189 -15.05 6.30 25.66
N GLY A 190 -14.69 6.41 24.38
CA GLY A 190 -13.56 7.21 23.90
C GLY A 190 -12.27 6.40 23.79
N ILE A 191 -11.82 5.72 24.84
CA ILE A 191 -10.57 4.92 24.83
C ILE A 191 -10.75 3.64 24.01
N GLN A 192 -11.88 2.95 24.12
CA GLN A 192 -12.20 1.75 23.35
C GLN A 192 -12.21 1.97 21.83
N ASN A 193 -12.37 3.22 21.37
CA ASN A 193 -12.39 3.58 19.97
C ASN A 193 -11.02 3.33 19.28
N ALA A 194 -9.93 3.29 20.07
CA ALA A 194 -8.59 3.01 19.55
C ALA A 194 -8.49 1.63 18.90
N ALA A 195 -9.14 0.61 19.47
CA ALA A 195 -9.17 -0.72 18.89
C ALA A 195 -9.90 -0.75 17.55
N GLY A 196 -11.07 -0.09 17.46
CA GLY A 196 -11.84 0.04 16.21
C GLY A 196 -11.07 0.82 15.14
N ALA A 197 -10.42 1.91 15.52
CA ALA A 197 -9.59 2.70 14.61
C ALA A 197 -8.39 1.89 14.08
N TRP A 198 -7.74 1.09 14.92
CA TRP A 198 -6.66 0.23 14.50
C TRP A 198 -7.13 -0.83 13.49
N ILE A 199 -8.24 -1.53 13.75
CA ILE A 199 -8.82 -2.51 12.81
C ILE A 199 -9.14 -1.86 11.46
N LYS A 200 -9.79 -0.70 11.47
CA LYS A 200 -10.09 0.06 10.25
C LYS A 200 -8.82 0.42 9.49
N THR A 201 -7.79 0.91 10.18
CA THR A 201 -6.52 1.27 9.56
C THR A 201 -5.80 0.06 8.97
N LEU A 202 -5.79 -1.08 9.69
CA LEU A 202 -5.20 -2.32 9.21
C LEU A 202 -5.89 -2.80 7.92
N LEU A 203 -7.23 -2.84 7.91
CA LEU A 203 -8.00 -3.22 6.73
C LEU A 203 -7.78 -2.25 5.56
N THR A 204 -7.83 -0.94 5.81
CA THR A 204 -7.61 0.08 4.79
C THR A 204 -6.22 -0.05 4.15
N LYS A 205 -5.18 -0.21 4.97
CA LYS A 205 -3.81 -0.36 4.48
C LYS A 205 -3.58 -1.69 3.75
N SER A 206 -4.19 -2.76 4.19
CA SER A 206 -4.10 -4.05 3.53
C SER A 206 -4.85 -4.05 2.19
N LEU A 207 -6.11 -3.58 2.17
CA LEU A 207 -6.92 -3.52 0.95
C LEU A 207 -6.38 -2.54 -0.09
N SER A 208 -5.70 -1.49 0.32
CA SER A 208 -5.14 -0.53 -0.62
C SER A 208 -4.07 -1.15 -1.55
N ILE A 209 -3.47 -2.31 -1.19
CA ILE A 209 -2.62 -3.10 -2.11
C ILE A 209 -3.44 -3.61 -3.30
N VAL A 210 -4.65 -4.11 -3.03
CA VAL A 210 -5.56 -4.59 -4.08
C VAL A 210 -5.97 -3.45 -5.01
N ILE A 211 -6.28 -2.28 -4.46
CA ILE A 211 -6.62 -1.09 -5.26
C ILE A 211 -5.45 -0.66 -6.16
N ILE A 212 -4.22 -0.71 -5.68
CA ILE A 212 -3.05 -0.45 -6.52
C ILE A 212 -2.96 -1.44 -7.68
N ALA A 213 -3.16 -2.74 -7.41
CA ALA A 213 -3.15 -3.75 -8.46
C ALA A 213 -4.21 -3.47 -9.53
N ILE A 214 -5.44 -3.21 -9.09
CA ILE A 214 -6.55 -2.87 -9.99
C ILE A 214 -6.21 -1.63 -10.82
N PHE A 215 -5.66 -0.58 -10.18
CA PHE A 215 -5.32 0.66 -10.85
C PHE A 215 -4.24 0.44 -11.92
N ILE A 216 -3.19 -0.31 -11.63
CA ILE A 216 -2.12 -0.62 -12.59
C ILE A 216 -2.67 -1.41 -13.77
N ILE A 217 -3.51 -2.42 -13.52
CA ILE A 217 -4.17 -3.19 -14.57
C ILE A 217 -5.07 -2.29 -15.42
N LEU A 218 -5.87 -1.43 -14.78
CA LEU A 218 -6.75 -0.52 -15.48
C LEU A 218 -5.96 0.42 -16.40
N VAL A 219 -4.91 1.06 -15.89
CA VAL A 219 -4.06 1.96 -16.69
C VAL A 219 -3.38 1.23 -17.84
N SER A 220 -2.98 -0.05 -17.66
CA SER A 220 -2.38 -0.84 -18.74
C SER A 220 -3.37 -1.18 -19.89
N LYS A 221 -4.69 -1.05 -19.65
CA LYS A 221 -5.73 -1.27 -20.68
C LYS A 221 -6.18 0.04 -21.36
N PHE A 222 -5.72 1.20 -20.87
CA PHE A 222 -6.01 2.46 -21.56
C PHE A 222 -5.19 2.56 -22.85
N ASP A 223 -5.89 2.50 -23.97
CA ASP A 223 -5.29 2.81 -25.27
C ASP A 223 -5.38 4.33 -25.51
N LEU A 224 -4.24 4.99 -25.38
CA LEU A 224 -4.12 6.44 -25.58
C LEU A 224 -3.62 6.78 -26.97
N THR A 225 -3.41 5.77 -27.83
CA THR A 225 -2.85 5.95 -29.16
C THR A 225 -3.71 6.88 -30.01
N ASP A 226 -5.01 6.63 -30.05
CA ASP A 226 -5.96 7.41 -30.84
C ASP A 226 -6.09 8.85 -30.30
N PHE A 227 -6.10 9.00 -28.96
CA PHE A 227 -6.19 10.33 -28.32
C PHE A 227 -5.00 11.24 -28.65
N PHE A 228 -3.77 10.70 -28.64
CA PHE A 228 -2.57 11.46 -28.98
C PHE A 228 -2.38 11.63 -30.47
N ALA A 229 -2.79 10.66 -31.30
CA ALA A 229 -2.70 10.75 -32.76
C ALA A 229 -3.68 11.77 -33.36
N GLU A 230 -4.94 11.78 -32.91
CA GLU A 230 -5.98 12.65 -33.49
C GLU A 230 -5.97 14.09 -32.98
N ASN A 231 -5.59 14.33 -31.71
CA ASN A 231 -5.91 15.60 -31.05
C ASN A 231 -4.70 16.51 -30.75
N LEU A 232 -3.49 15.97 -30.66
CA LEU A 232 -2.37 16.79 -30.13
C LEU A 232 -1.11 16.89 -31.02
N LEU A 233 -0.86 15.98 -31.94
CA LEU A 233 0.47 15.81 -32.52
C LEU A 233 0.54 15.67 -34.04
N THR A 234 -0.52 16.03 -34.77
CA THR A 234 -0.55 15.97 -36.25
C THR A 234 0.52 16.86 -36.90
N ASP A 235 0.94 17.94 -36.24
CA ASP A 235 1.89 18.91 -36.81
C ASP A 235 3.27 18.91 -36.10
N ILE A 236 3.47 18.13 -35.05
CA ILE A 236 4.72 18.12 -34.27
C ILE A 236 5.45 16.79 -34.51
N VAL A 237 6.67 16.86 -35.05
CA VAL A 237 7.58 15.74 -35.27
C VAL A 237 8.15 15.18 -33.94
N LEU A 238 7.29 14.97 -32.96
CA LEU A 238 7.67 14.35 -31.68
C LEU A 238 7.31 12.86 -31.69
N PRO A 239 8.14 11.99 -31.10
CA PRO A 239 7.83 10.57 -31.03
C PRO A 239 6.62 10.34 -30.13
N THR A 240 5.44 10.26 -30.72
CA THR A 240 4.13 10.12 -30.07
C THR A 240 4.13 9.01 -29.02
N ARG A 241 4.79 7.88 -29.32
CA ARG A 241 4.92 6.75 -28.38
C ARG A 241 5.70 7.10 -27.11
N CYS A 242 6.74 7.94 -27.20
CA CYS A 242 7.48 8.36 -26.00
C CYS A 242 6.61 9.18 -25.07
N ILE A 243 5.83 10.12 -25.62
CA ILE A 243 4.94 10.98 -24.84
C ILE A 243 3.82 10.14 -24.22
N GLN A 244 3.23 9.24 -24.98
CA GLN A 244 2.21 8.30 -24.50
C GLN A 244 2.74 7.46 -23.33
N ASN A 245 3.93 6.87 -23.47
CA ASN A 245 4.54 6.06 -22.42
C ASN A 245 4.91 6.90 -21.18
N MET A 246 5.40 8.14 -21.36
CA MET A 246 5.61 9.06 -20.22
C MET A 246 4.32 9.35 -19.49
N PHE A 247 3.24 9.58 -20.22
CA PHE A 247 1.92 9.84 -19.62
C PHE A 247 1.41 8.63 -18.82
N ILE A 248 1.52 7.43 -19.38
CA ILE A 248 1.15 6.18 -18.69
C ILE A 248 1.99 6.00 -17.42
N MET A 249 3.30 6.25 -17.47
CA MET A 249 4.17 6.17 -16.29
C MET A 249 3.76 7.17 -15.21
N MET A 250 3.52 8.44 -15.59
CA MET A 250 3.08 9.48 -14.66
C MET A 250 1.71 9.18 -14.07
N LEU A 251 0.76 8.73 -14.90
CA LEU A 251 -0.58 8.34 -14.44
C LEU A 251 -0.51 7.18 -13.45
N THR A 252 0.28 6.16 -13.75
CA THR A 252 0.49 5.02 -12.87
C THR A 252 1.10 5.45 -11.53
N ALA A 253 2.16 6.27 -11.55
CA ALA A 253 2.81 6.75 -10.35
C ALA A 253 1.86 7.62 -9.49
N ALA A 254 1.07 8.49 -10.12
CA ALA A 254 0.07 9.30 -9.44
C ALA A 254 -1.03 8.45 -8.80
N GLY A 255 -1.55 7.45 -9.52
CA GLY A 255 -2.59 6.57 -9.02
C GLY A 255 -2.13 5.67 -7.87
N VAL A 256 -0.92 5.11 -7.97
CA VAL A 256 -0.32 4.33 -6.87
C VAL A 256 -0.19 5.18 -5.61
N LYS A 257 0.25 6.44 -5.74
CA LYS A 257 0.34 7.38 -4.63
C LYS A 257 -1.04 7.81 -4.11
N GLY A 258 -2.01 7.97 -4.99
CA GLY A 258 -3.39 8.35 -4.67
C GLY A 258 -4.24 7.23 -4.06
N ALA A 259 -3.85 5.96 -4.23
CA ALA A 259 -4.62 4.82 -3.73
C ALA A 259 -4.86 4.87 -2.20
N ASP A 260 -3.89 5.34 -1.43
CA ASP A 260 -4.03 5.52 0.02
C ASP A 260 -5.06 6.59 0.37
N LEU A 261 -5.09 7.69 -0.38
CA LEU A 261 -6.06 8.76 -0.18
C LEU A 261 -7.47 8.29 -0.53
N PHE A 262 -7.61 7.60 -1.65
CA PHE A 262 -8.88 7.01 -2.08
C PHE A 262 -9.45 6.07 -1.01
N MET A 263 -8.61 5.17 -0.47
CA MET A 263 -9.04 4.25 0.57
C MET A 263 -9.44 4.95 1.86
N LYS A 264 -8.71 5.99 2.28
CA LYS A 264 -9.07 6.79 3.46
C LYS A 264 -10.42 7.47 3.29
N GLN A 265 -10.67 8.07 2.14
CA GLN A 265 -11.95 8.72 1.84
C GLN A 265 -13.10 7.71 1.80
N THR A 266 -12.89 6.53 1.22
CA THR A 266 -13.91 5.49 1.12
C THR A 266 -14.28 4.88 2.47
N PHE A 267 -13.31 4.66 3.36
CA PHE A 267 -13.55 4.06 4.68
C PHE A 267 -13.77 5.09 5.80
N GLY A 268 -13.72 6.40 5.50
CA GLY A 268 -14.00 7.45 6.47
C GLY A 268 -12.97 7.53 7.60
N ILE A 269 -11.68 7.46 7.24
CA ILE A 269 -10.56 7.52 8.19
C ILE A 269 -9.74 8.77 7.95
#